data_94a5dbe62600e0cdeecff17924fe2599
#
_entry.id   94a5dbe62600e0cdeecff17924fe2599
#
_cell.length_a   1.000
_cell.length_b   1.000
_cell.length_c   1.000
_cell.angle_alpha   90.00
_cell.angle_beta   90.00
_cell.angle_gamma   90.00
#
_symmetry.space_group_name_H-M   'P 1'
#
loop_
_entity.id
_entity.type
_entity.pdbx_description
1 polymer ?
#
loop_
_entity_poly.entity_id
_entity_poly.type
_entity_poly.pdbx_seq_one_letter_code
_entity_poly.pdbx_strand_id
1 'polypeptide(L)'
;PRKQKPWADITNDLVDGKLDIAILWGPLAGYEAKKAKKPITIVPLTKEETVSRGKLVYRFTMGIRRNEPEWEKTINNLIKDNQEEINEILRGYGVPLLDNLGNPLK
;
A
#
# COMPACT_ATOMS: atom_id res chain seq x y z
N PRO A 1 -3.35 9.23 -26.46
CA PRO A 1 -4.35 9.05 -25.40
C PRO A 1 -3.71 8.37 -24.17
N ARG A 2 -3.92 8.93 -23.01
CA ARG A 2 -3.44 8.32 -21.76
C ARG A 2 -4.19 7.03 -21.49
N LYS A 3 -3.49 5.93 -21.26
CA LYS A 3 -4.10 4.68 -20.84
C LYS A 3 -4.80 4.90 -19.48
N GLN A 4 -6.03 4.47 -19.35
CA GLN A 4 -6.83 4.71 -18.14
C GLN A 4 -6.38 3.85 -16.93
N LYS A 5 -5.64 2.76 -17.16
CA LYS A 5 -5.19 1.83 -16.10
C LYS A 5 -3.79 1.27 -16.42
N PRO A 6 -2.73 2.08 -16.33
CA PRO A 6 -1.37 1.61 -16.65
C PRO A 6 -0.87 0.49 -15.73
N TRP A 7 -1.33 0.45 -14.49
CA TRP A 7 -0.96 -0.59 -13.51
C TRP A 7 -1.51 -1.96 -13.86
N ALA A 8 -2.73 -2.03 -14.40
CA ALA A 8 -3.30 -3.30 -14.87
C ALA A 8 -2.53 -3.85 -16.07
N ASP A 9 -2.06 -2.99 -16.96
CA ASP A 9 -1.22 -3.38 -18.09
C ASP A 9 0.12 -3.97 -17.61
N ILE A 10 0.77 -3.34 -16.63
CA ILE A 10 2.02 -3.84 -16.03
C ILE A 10 1.82 -5.20 -15.39
N THR A 11 0.73 -5.36 -14.65
CA THR A 11 0.39 -6.64 -14.00
C THR A 11 0.11 -7.74 -15.02
N ASN A 12 -0.60 -7.42 -16.09
CA ASN A 12 -0.84 -8.36 -17.19
C ASN A 12 0.46 -8.75 -17.88
N ASP A 13 1.37 -7.81 -18.09
CA ASP A 13 2.67 -8.10 -18.70
C ASP A 13 3.54 -9.01 -17.82
N LEU A 14 3.46 -8.88 -16.50
CA LEU A 14 4.06 -9.84 -15.57
C LEU A 14 3.46 -11.23 -15.70
N VAL A 15 2.13 -11.33 -15.69
CA VAL A 15 1.40 -12.60 -15.83
C VAL A 15 1.70 -13.29 -17.16
N ASP A 16 1.84 -12.51 -18.22
CA ASP A 16 2.12 -13.00 -19.58
C ASP A 16 3.61 -13.30 -19.82
N GLY A 17 4.47 -13.02 -18.84
CA GLY A 17 5.91 -13.27 -18.95
C GLY A 17 6.67 -12.25 -19.79
N LYS A 18 6.08 -11.11 -20.09
CA LYS A 18 6.74 -10.02 -20.81
C LYS A 18 7.67 -9.22 -19.90
N LEU A 19 7.39 -9.24 -18.60
CA LEU A 19 8.20 -8.65 -17.55
C LEU A 19 8.50 -9.71 -16.50
N ASP A 20 9.71 -9.69 -15.95
CA ASP A 20 10.12 -10.56 -14.84
C ASP A 20 9.81 -9.94 -13.50
N ILE A 21 9.97 -8.62 -13.38
CA ILE A 21 9.80 -7.85 -12.16
C ILE A 21 9.16 -6.49 -12.51
N ALA A 22 8.33 -5.99 -11.61
CA ALA A 22 7.84 -4.61 -11.65
C ALA A 22 7.96 -3.97 -10.27
N ILE A 23 8.28 -2.69 -10.24
CA ILE A 23 8.31 -1.90 -9.00
C ILE A 23 7.12 -0.94 -9.05
N LEU A 24 6.21 -1.10 -8.12
CA LEU A 24 4.97 -0.34 -8.07
C LEU A 24 4.69 0.13 -6.63
N TRP A 25 3.84 1.12 -6.49
CA TRP A 25 3.33 1.53 -5.20
C TRP A 25 2.50 0.39 -4.58
N GLY A 26 2.82 0.03 -3.32
CA GLY A 26 2.32 -1.15 -2.65
C GLY A 26 0.80 -1.36 -2.69
N PRO A 27 -0.02 -0.37 -2.34
CA PRO A 27 -1.48 -0.51 -2.37
C PRO A 27 -2.03 -0.86 -3.77
N LEU A 28 -1.48 -0.26 -4.82
CA LEU A 28 -1.88 -0.58 -6.19
C LEU A 28 -1.38 -1.96 -6.61
N ALA A 29 -0.12 -2.27 -6.33
CA ALA A 29 0.47 -3.56 -6.64
C ALA A 29 -0.30 -4.71 -5.97
N GLY A 30 -0.62 -4.57 -4.69
CA GLY A 30 -1.38 -5.57 -3.94
C GLY A 30 -2.77 -5.80 -4.49
N TYR A 31 -3.47 -4.72 -4.80
CA TYR A 31 -4.81 -4.79 -5.38
C TYR A 31 -4.83 -5.48 -6.76
N GLU A 32 -3.93 -5.09 -7.65
CA GLU A 32 -3.83 -5.69 -8.98
C GLU A 32 -3.34 -7.15 -8.92
N ALA A 33 -2.39 -7.46 -8.04
CA ALA A 33 -1.92 -8.83 -7.82
C ALA A 33 -3.05 -9.75 -7.34
N LYS A 34 -3.93 -9.25 -6.48
CA LYS A 34 -5.09 -10.01 -6.00
C LYS A 34 -6.09 -10.34 -7.10
N LYS A 35 -6.20 -9.48 -8.10
CA LYS A 35 -7.08 -9.65 -9.27
C LYS A 35 -6.42 -10.44 -10.41
N ALA A 36 -5.12 -10.67 -10.34
CA ALA A 36 -4.37 -11.30 -11.42
C ALA A 36 -4.81 -12.74 -11.66
N LYS A 37 -4.76 -13.17 -12.92
CA LYS A 37 -5.12 -14.54 -13.33
C LYS A 37 -4.14 -15.61 -12.84
N LYS A 38 -2.92 -15.22 -12.52
CA LYS A 38 -1.88 -16.08 -11.97
C LYS A 38 -1.30 -15.43 -10.70
N PRO A 39 -0.80 -16.21 -9.74
CA PRO A 39 -0.20 -15.68 -8.53
C PRO A 39 0.98 -14.75 -8.83
N ILE A 40 0.99 -13.58 -8.17
CA ILE A 40 2.08 -12.62 -8.20
C ILE A 40 2.58 -12.46 -6.77
N THR A 41 3.87 -12.63 -6.57
CA THR A 41 4.50 -12.43 -5.26
C THR A 41 4.80 -10.95 -5.06
N ILE A 42 4.34 -10.40 -3.96
CA ILE A 42 4.63 -9.02 -3.53
C ILE A 42 5.75 -9.05 -2.50
N VAL A 43 6.81 -8.32 -2.77
CA VAL A 43 7.93 -8.15 -1.84
C VAL A 43 8.06 -6.67 -1.50
N PRO A 44 7.73 -6.25 -0.26
CA PRO A 44 7.88 -4.87 0.14
C PRO A 44 9.35 -4.42 0.12
N LEU A 45 9.63 -3.27 -0.50
CA LEU A 45 10.92 -2.61 -0.45
C LEU A 45 10.98 -1.75 0.80
N THR A 46 11.71 -2.20 1.80
CA THR A 46 11.79 -1.56 3.11
C THR A 46 13.17 -1.05 3.50
N LYS A 47 14.21 -1.46 2.76
CA LYS A 47 15.58 -1.06 3.01
C LYS A 47 15.99 0.10 2.11
N GLU A 48 16.45 1.17 2.71
CA GLU A 48 17.03 2.32 2.05
C GLU A 48 18.54 2.31 2.33
N GLU A 49 19.34 1.99 1.33
CA GLU A 49 20.81 1.98 1.49
C GLU A 49 21.42 3.37 1.38
N THR A 50 20.78 4.26 0.63
CA THR A 50 21.22 5.65 0.48
C THR A 50 20.01 6.58 0.44
N VAL A 51 19.91 7.42 1.44
CA VAL A 51 18.85 8.43 1.58
C VAL A 51 19.17 9.61 0.70
N SER A 52 18.84 9.58 -0.56
CA SER A 52 18.93 10.80 -1.33
C SER A 52 17.58 11.48 -1.61
N ARG A 53 16.49 10.77 -1.74
CA ARG A 53 15.20 11.39 -2.08
C ARG A 53 13.98 10.53 -1.76
N GLY A 54 13.52 10.55 -0.52
CA GLY A 54 12.23 9.98 -0.12
C GLY A 54 12.32 8.64 0.58
N LYS A 55 11.27 8.33 1.33
CA LYS A 55 11.14 7.08 2.09
C LYS A 55 10.43 6.03 1.24
N LEU A 56 10.83 4.78 1.38
CA LEU A 56 10.15 3.65 0.74
C LEU A 56 8.94 3.14 1.52
N VAL A 57 8.85 3.50 2.80
CA VAL A 57 7.74 3.13 3.69
C VAL A 57 6.98 4.39 4.08
N TYR A 58 5.66 4.34 3.98
CA TYR A 58 4.79 5.48 4.24
C TYR A 58 3.79 5.15 5.35
N ARG A 59 3.47 6.16 6.14
CA ARG A 59 2.36 6.11 7.08
C ARG A 59 1.15 6.80 6.46
N PHE A 60 0.01 6.13 6.53
CA PHE A 60 -1.26 6.70 6.10
C PHE A 60 -2.02 7.24 7.31
N THR A 61 -2.68 8.35 7.10
CA THR A 61 -3.48 9.00 8.12
C THR A 61 -4.72 9.64 7.48
N MET A 62 -5.63 10.09 8.30
CA MET A 62 -6.79 10.87 7.86
C MET A 62 -6.47 12.36 7.87
N GLY A 63 -6.89 13.07 6.82
CA GLY A 63 -6.80 14.52 6.76
C GLY A 63 -8.04 15.16 7.37
N ILE A 64 -7.84 16.19 8.18
CA ILE A 64 -8.91 17.00 8.76
C ILE A 64 -8.65 18.49 8.56
N ARG A 65 -9.65 19.33 8.79
CA ARG A 65 -9.47 20.79 8.76
C ARG A 65 -8.56 21.26 9.89
N ARG A 66 -7.86 22.34 9.63
CA ARG A 66 -7.01 22.99 10.65
C ARG A 66 -7.86 23.56 11.79
N ASN A 67 -7.23 23.71 12.96
CA ASN A 67 -7.81 24.33 14.17
C ASN A 67 -9.04 23.60 14.72
N GLU A 68 -9.05 22.26 14.63
CA GLU A 68 -10.07 21.41 15.23
C GLU A 68 -9.44 20.36 16.15
N PRO A 69 -8.82 20.74 17.28
CA PRO A 69 -8.07 19.81 18.14
C PRO A 69 -8.94 18.71 18.77
N GLU A 70 -10.19 19.02 19.10
CA GLU A 70 -11.12 18.01 19.64
C GLU A 70 -11.52 16.97 18.59
N TRP A 71 -11.71 17.42 17.35
CA TRP A 71 -12.01 16.52 16.25
C TRP A 71 -10.80 15.65 15.90
N GLU A 72 -9.59 16.22 15.90
CA GLU A 72 -8.34 15.48 15.71
C GLU A 72 -8.21 14.37 16.74
N LYS A 73 -8.43 14.67 18.00
CA LYS A 73 -8.39 13.70 19.10
C LYS A 73 -9.42 12.58 18.90
N THR A 74 -10.65 12.94 18.51
CA THR A 74 -11.71 11.98 18.23
C THR A 74 -11.31 11.03 17.09
N ILE A 75 -10.81 11.55 15.98
CA ILE A 75 -10.37 10.74 14.83
C ILE A 75 -9.19 9.85 15.21
N ASN A 76 -8.19 10.35 15.94
CA ASN A 76 -7.06 9.56 16.39
C ASN A 76 -7.47 8.40 17.29
N ASN A 77 -8.43 8.62 18.19
CA ASN A 77 -8.97 7.57 19.03
C ASN A 77 -9.75 6.53 18.22
N LEU A 78 -10.55 6.94 17.25
CA LEU A 78 -11.27 6.03 16.35
C LEU A 78 -10.32 5.15 15.54
N ILE A 79 -9.25 5.72 15.00
CA ILE A 79 -8.22 4.97 14.28
C ILE A 79 -7.58 3.93 15.22
N LYS A 80 -7.17 4.36 16.41
CA LYS A 80 -6.53 3.49 17.39
C LYS A 80 -7.45 2.33 17.81
N ASP A 81 -8.70 2.64 18.13
CA ASP A 81 -9.66 1.65 18.64
C ASP A 81 -10.12 0.67 17.56
N ASN A 82 -10.03 1.04 16.29
CA ASN A 82 -10.48 0.22 15.16
C ASN A 82 -9.30 -0.22 14.24
N GLN A 83 -8.06 -0.16 14.74
CA GLN A 83 -6.88 -0.44 13.91
C GLN A 83 -6.90 -1.83 13.29
N GLU A 84 -7.33 -2.86 14.02
CA GLU A 84 -7.36 -4.22 13.49
C GLU A 84 -8.43 -4.38 12.41
N GLU A 85 -9.60 -3.79 12.59
CA GLU A 85 -10.66 -3.79 11.57
C GLU A 85 -10.20 -3.06 10.30
N ILE A 86 -9.51 -1.93 10.44
CA ILE A 86 -8.90 -1.20 9.32
C ILE A 86 -7.88 -2.10 8.60
N ASN A 87 -7.03 -2.79 9.35
CA ASN A 87 -6.03 -3.70 8.79
C ASN A 87 -6.69 -4.85 8.01
N GLU A 88 -7.76 -5.42 8.52
CA GLU A 88 -8.51 -6.48 7.84
C GLU A 88 -9.11 -6.00 6.51
N ILE A 89 -9.70 -4.81 6.50
CA ILE A 89 -10.23 -4.20 5.28
C ILE A 89 -9.10 -4.02 4.24
N LEU A 90 -7.97 -3.47 4.66
CA LEU A 90 -6.82 -3.25 3.78
C LEU A 90 -6.24 -4.57 3.26
N ARG A 91 -6.12 -5.60 4.09
CA ARG A 91 -5.74 -6.95 3.66
C ARG A 91 -6.73 -7.52 2.62
N GLY A 92 -8.02 -7.25 2.83
CA GLY A 92 -9.07 -7.61 1.88
C GLY A 92 -8.84 -7.05 0.47
N TYR A 93 -8.24 -5.87 0.37
CA TYR A 93 -7.85 -5.25 -0.90
C TYR A 93 -6.42 -5.63 -1.37
N GLY A 94 -5.72 -6.46 -0.62
CA GLY A 94 -4.35 -6.87 -0.98
C GLY A 94 -3.27 -5.86 -0.62
N VAL A 95 -3.57 -4.85 0.19
CA VAL A 95 -2.58 -3.83 0.59
C VAL A 95 -1.50 -4.47 1.46
N PRO A 96 -0.21 -4.36 1.11
CA PRO A 96 0.87 -4.84 1.96
C PRO A 96 1.01 -3.94 3.20
N LEU A 97 0.76 -4.51 4.37
CA LEU A 97 0.85 -3.83 5.65
C LEU A 97 2.18 -4.13 6.34
N LEU A 98 2.79 -3.11 6.92
CA LEU A 98 4.05 -3.19 7.63
C LEU A 98 3.92 -2.67 9.06
N ASP A 99 4.71 -3.22 9.97
CA ASP A 99 4.86 -2.67 11.31
C ASP A 99 5.78 -1.42 11.32
N ASN A 100 6.01 -0.84 12.49
CA ASN A 100 6.87 0.33 12.64
C ASN A 100 8.34 0.08 12.30
N LEU A 101 8.76 -1.18 12.23
CA LEU A 101 10.12 -1.60 11.88
C LEU A 101 10.25 -1.97 10.40
N GLY A 102 9.17 -1.88 9.63
CA GLY A 102 9.12 -2.25 8.22
C GLY A 102 8.95 -3.74 7.97
N ASN A 103 8.59 -4.52 8.98
CA ASN A 103 8.29 -5.94 8.81
C ASN A 103 6.84 -6.16 8.39
N PRO A 104 6.55 -7.13 7.51
CA PRO A 104 5.18 -7.44 7.14
C PRO A 104 4.32 -7.81 8.35
N LEU A 105 3.14 -7.21 8.44
CA LEU A 105 2.12 -7.61 9.42
C LEU A 105 1.47 -8.92 8.96
N LYS A 106 1.40 -9.85 9.85
CA LYS A 106 0.70 -11.13 9.64
C LYS A 106 -0.80 -10.98 9.74
#